data_b8f5dead896142c05eabffa771ba5b14
#
_entry.id   b8f5dead896142c05eabffa771ba5b14
#
_cell.length_a   1.000
_cell.length_b   1.000
_cell.length_c   1.000
_cell.angle_alpha   90.00
_cell.angle_beta   90.00
_cell.angle_gamma   90.00
#
_symmetry.space_group_name_H-M   'P 1'
#
loop_
_entity.id
_entity.type
_entity.pdbx_description
1 polymer ?
#
loop_
_entity_poly.entity_id
_entity_poly.type
_entity_poly.pdbx_seq_one_letter_code
_entity_poly.pdbx_strand_id
1 'polypeptide(L)'
;MRVGYFPNVTHAQGVIGAHTTREGRGWFEQRLGPEVTIQWYPFNAGPSAMEAIFAGTIDLTYVGPNPALNAYIRSEGDEIRILAGAAEGGAALVVPANGRIAKPADFKGRRLGTPQLGNTQDVAARVWLQQQGYRITLTGGDVQVIPTANPDQFALFQQGQLDAVWTVEPWVSRLVLEAGGKVYLEQPDAVTTVLVASVKLLKTRPELAQKFRAAHAELTVWLGDHPAEARELVRAGLSAEVRREMSAAIVASAWHRLRFTDRISQAQFETLVGEARSVGFLPRTIPLDRLFSAKP
;
A
#
# COMPACT_ATOMS: atom_id res chain seq x y z
N MET A 1 -7.58 16.09 -13.32
CA MET A 1 -7.27 14.68 -13.11
C MET A 1 -7.43 14.32 -11.65
N ARG A 2 -7.94 13.13 -11.31
CA ARG A 2 -8.26 12.70 -9.94
C ARG A 2 -7.38 11.52 -9.57
N VAL A 3 -6.60 11.67 -8.49
CA VAL A 3 -5.57 10.70 -8.11
C VAL A 3 -5.76 10.25 -6.66
N GLY A 4 -5.87 8.93 -6.47
CA GLY A 4 -5.94 8.30 -5.16
C GLY A 4 -4.55 8.02 -4.58
N TYR A 5 -4.42 8.08 -3.27
CA TYR A 5 -3.23 7.69 -2.54
C TYR A 5 -3.56 7.34 -1.08
N PHE A 6 -2.62 6.76 -0.35
CA PHE A 6 -2.80 6.53 1.10
C PHE A 6 -1.81 7.40 1.86
N PRO A 7 -2.18 7.98 3.01
CA PRO A 7 -1.28 8.75 3.85
C PRO A 7 -0.31 7.83 4.60
N ASN A 8 0.53 7.14 3.85
CA ASN A 8 1.55 6.20 4.32
C ASN A 8 2.91 6.52 3.69
N VAL A 9 4.01 6.19 4.36
CA VAL A 9 5.37 6.37 3.79
C VAL A 9 5.59 5.48 2.57
N THR A 10 4.94 4.31 2.51
CA THR A 10 4.92 3.44 1.32
C THR A 10 4.31 4.09 0.07
N HIS A 11 3.58 5.17 0.23
CA HIS A 11 2.95 5.97 -0.83
C HIS A 11 3.63 7.33 -1.02
N ALA A 12 4.94 7.44 -0.78
CA ALA A 12 5.69 8.69 -0.75
C ALA A 12 5.43 9.58 -1.97
N GLN A 13 5.38 9.02 -3.19
CA GLN A 13 5.12 9.78 -4.41
C GLN A 13 3.73 10.45 -4.38
N GLY A 14 2.71 9.73 -3.92
CA GLY A 14 1.35 10.27 -3.76
C GLY A 14 1.26 11.32 -2.66
N VAL A 15 1.94 11.08 -1.53
CA VAL A 15 2.00 12.02 -0.38
C VAL A 15 2.68 13.33 -0.79
N ILE A 16 3.84 13.26 -1.47
CA ILE A 16 4.55 14.44 -2.00
C ILE A 16 3.70 15.15 -3.03
N GLY A 17 3.08 14.41 -3.97
CA GLY A 17 2.18 14.99 -4.97
C GLY A 17 1.07 15.80 -4.33
N ALA A 18 0.32 15.19 -3.40
CA ALA A 18 -0.78 15.84 -2.70
C ALA A 18 -0.32 17.05 -1.88
N HIS A 19 0.82 16.92 -1.19
CA HIS A 19 1.38 17.99 -0.37
C HIS A 19 1.80 19.18 -1.22
N THR A 20 2.61 18.97 -2.26
CA THR A 20 3.11 20.05 -3.12
C THR A 20 2.00 20.73 -3.93
N THR A 21 0.95 20.00 -4.33
CA THR A 21 -0.26 20.58 -4.93
C THR A 21 -0.94 21.55 -3.97
N ARG A 22 -1.13 21.18 -2.70
CA ARG A 22 -1.73 22.06 -1.67
C ARG A 22 -0.93 23.33 -1.45
N GLU A 23 0.39 23.25 -1.59
CA GLU A 23 1.29 24.41 -1.47
C GLU A 23 1.40 25.28 -2.73
N GLY A 24 0.66 24.96 -3.78
CA GLY A 24 0.68 25.69 -5.05
C GLY A 24 1.95 25.48 -5.88
N ARG A 25 2.75 24.47 -5.57
CA ARG A 25 4.00 24.10 -6.29
C ARG A 25 4.02 22.65 -6.71
N GLY A 26 2.88 22.14 -7.16
CA GLY A 26 2.64 20.74 -7.48
C GLY A 26 3.70 20.09 -8.36
N TRP A 27 4.33 19.02 -7.85
CA TRP A 27 5.35 18.27 -8.58
C TRP A 27 4.84 17.76 -9.93
N PHE A 28 3.65 17.17 -9.91
CA PHE A 28 3.04 16.59 -11.10
C PHE A 28 2.51 17.68 -12.05
N GLU A 29 1.83 18.70 -11.53
CA GLU A 29 1.24 19.78 -12.34
C GLU A 29 2.31 20.50 -13.17
N GLN A 30 3.49 20.77 -12.59
CA GLN A 30 4.61 21.38 -13.31
C GLN A 30 5.07 20.57 -14.53
N ARG A 31 4.91 19.25 -14.51
CA ARG A 31 5.32 18.32 -15.58
C ARG A 31 4.20 17.99 -16.56
N LEU A 32 2.95 18.05 -16.09
CA LEU A 32 1.79 17.76 -16.92
C LEU A 32 1.37 18.97 -17.77
N GLY A 33 1.72 20.17 -17.33
CA GLY A 33 1.42 21.42 -18.01
C GLY A 33 0.33 22.26 -17.33
N PRO A 34 0.24 23.55 -17.65
CA PRO A 34 -0.56 24.54 -16.92
C PRO A 34 -2.07 24.29 -16.97
N GLU A 35 -2.55 23.57 -17.98
CA GLU A 35 -3.97 23.22 -18.15
C GLU A 35 -4.42 22.04 -17.27
N VAL A 36 -3.49 21.41 -16.52
CA VAL A 36 -3.79 20.21 -15.74
C VAL A 36 -3.87 20.53 -14.25
N THR A 37 -5.07 20.37 -13.70
CA THR A 37 -5.28 20.40 -12.25
C THR A 37 -5.41 18.98 -11.72
N ILE A 38 -4.79 18.70 -10.58
CA ILE A 38 -4.91 17.40 -9.90
C ILE A 38 -5.71 17.57 -8.61
N GLN A 39 -6.70 16.71 -8.45
CA GLN A 39 -7.41 16.52 -7.19
C GLN A 39 -6.93 15.23 -6.55
N TRP A 40 -6.39 15.32 -5.36
CA TRP A 40 -5.86 14.20 -4.59
C TRP A 40 -6.89 13.68 -3.60
N TYR A 41 -7.08 12.35 -3.57
CA TYR A 41 -8.07 11.68 -2.71
C TYR A 41 -7.36 10.69 -1.79
N PRO A 42 -7.34 10.93 -0.47
CA PRO A 42 -6.77 9.99 0.48
C PRO A 42 -7.72 8.79 0.70
N PHE A 43 -7.15 7.59 0.74
CA PHE A 43 -7.83 6.35 1.08
C PHE A 43 -7.13 5.66 2.25
N ASN A 44 -7.86 4.83 3.00
CA ASN A 44 -7.29 4.05 4.10
C ASN A 44 -6.69 2.73 3.62
N ALA A 45 -7.25 2.11 2.57
CA ALA A 45 -6.78 0.84 2.04
C ALA A 45 -7.23 0.58 0.59
N GLY A 46 -6.65 -0.44 -0.04
CA GLY A 46 -6.75 -0.71 -1.47
C GLY A 46 -8.13 -1.05 -2.00
N PRO A 47 -8.91 -1.93 -1.38
CA PRO A 47 -10.24 -2.26 -1.88
C PRO A 47 -11.12 -1.03 -2.13
N SER A 48 -11.16 -0.08 -1.22
CA SER A 48 -11.93 1.16 -1.39
C SER A 48 -11.41 2.07 -2.51
N ALA A 49 -10.10 2.11 -2.75
CA ALA A 49 -9.52 2.82 -3.89
C ALA A 49 -9.90 2.16 -5.23
N MET A 50 -9.95 0.83 -5.28
CA MET A 50 -10.40 0.12 -6.49
C MET A 50 -11.88 0.32 -6.76
N GLU A 51 -12.74 0.34 -5.75
CA GLU A 51 -14.16 0.70 -5.93
C GLU A 51 -14.30 2.14 -6.47
N ALA A 52 -13.46 3.07 -6.05
CA ALA A 52 -13.44 4.43 -6.57
C ALA A 52 -13.00 4.50 -8.06
N ILE A 53 -12.06 3.64 -8.50
CA ILE A 53 -11.73 3.47 -9.94
C ILE A 53 -12.95 2.94 -10.71
N PHE A 54 -13.61 1.88 -10.24
CA PHE A 54 -14.78 1.30 -10.88
C PHE A 54 -15.95 2.28 -10.98
N ALA A 55 -16.17 3.07 -9.93
CA ALA A 55 -17.16 4.13 -9.93
C ALA A 55 -16.78 5.33 -10.83
N GLY A 56 -15.56 5.35 -11.39
CA GLY A 56 -15.05 6.47 -12.19
C GLY A 56 -14.87 7.75 -11.39
N THR A 57 -14.74 7.68 -10.07
CA THR A 57 -14.51 8.85 -9.19
C THR A 57 -13.05 9.25 -9.12
N ILE A 58 -12.12 8.34 -9.39
CA ILE A 58 -10.69 8.61 -9.57
C ILE A 58 -10.19 8.02 -10.89
N ASP A 59 -9.13 8.60 -11.43
CA ASP A 59 -8.55 8.23 -12.72
C ASP A 59 -7.30 7.35 -12.55
N LEU A 60 -6.52 7.62 -11.49
CA LEU A 60 -5.29 6.93 -11.10
C LEU A 60 -5.29 6.72 -9.59
N THR A 61 -4.51 5.74 -9.13
CA THR A 61 -4.24 5.58 -7.70
C THR A 61 -2.92 4.88 -7.43
N TYR A 62 -2.27 5.27 -6.35
CA TYR A 62 -1.28 4.44 -5.68
C TYR A 62 -2.02 3.44 -4.80
N VAL A 63 -1.65 2.15 -4.89
CA VAL A 63 -2.39 1.08 -4.20
C VAL A 63 -1.51 -0.15 -4.01
N GLY A 64 -1.86 -1.01 -3.06
CA GLY A 64 -1.22 -2.31 -2.89
C GLY A 64 -1.49 -3.27 -4.06
N PRO A 65 -0.58 -4.22 -4.34
CA PRO A 65 -0.70 -5.12 -5.50
C PRO A 65 -1.92 -6.05 -5.44
N ASN A 66 -2.29 -6.60 -4.27
CA ASN A 66 -3.41 -7.54 -4.17
C ASN A 66 -4.77 -6.90 -4.50
N PRO A 67 -5.12 -5.69 -4.01
CA PRO A 67 -6.31 -4.99 -4.47
C PRO A 67 -6.32 -4.73 -5.98
N ALA A 68 -5.17 -4.36 -6.58
CA ALA A 68 -5.06 -4.17 -8.02
C ALA A 68 -5.29 -5.49 -8.78
N LEU A 69 -4.67 -6.60 -8.34
CA LEU A 69 -4.90 -7.93 -8.92
C LEU A 69 -6.36 -8.35 -8.84
N ASN A 70 -6.99 -8.17 -7.67
CA ASN A 70 -8.39 -8.52 -7.49
C ASN A 70 -9.29 -7.71 -8.42
N ALA A 71 -9.06 -6.40 -8.53
CA ALA A 71 -9.79 -5.52 -9.44
C ALA A 71 -9.61 -5.94 -10.91
N TYR A 72 -8.37 -6.24 -11.33
CA TYR A 72 -8.07 -6.72 -12.67
C TYR A 72 -8.80 -8.02 -13.00
N ILE A 73 -8.74 -9.00 -12.10
CA ILE A 73 -9.36 -10.31 -12.32
C ILE A 73 -10.90 -10.23 -12.31
N ARG A 74 -11.48 -9.45 -11.39
CA ARG A 74 -12.94 -9.24 -11.32
C ARG A 74 -13.51 -8.56 -12.55
N SER A 75 -12.77 -7.62 -13.13
CA SER A 75 -13.15 -6.90 -14.35
C SER A 75 -12.71 -7.58 -15.63
N GLU A 76 -12.21 -8.82 -15.57
CA GLU A 76 -11.68 -9.56 -16.74
C GLU A 76 -10.59 -8.76 -17.50
N GLY A 77 -9.89 -7.90 -16.77
CA GLY A 77 -8.85 -7.04 -17.33
C GLY A 77 -9.36 -5.78 -18.03
N ASP A 78 -10.63 -5.41 -17.89
CA ASP A 78 -11.22 -4.31 -18.66
C ASP A 78 -11.19 -2.95 -17.96
N GLU A 79 -10.89 -2.88 -16.65
CA GLU A 79 -11.00 -1.64 -15.88
C GLU A 79 -9.68 -0.98 -15.50
N ILE A 80 -8.60 -1.75 -15.32
CA ILE A 80 -7.36 -1.19 -14.81
C ILE A 80 -6.10 -1.69 -15.54
N ARG A 81 -5.02 -0.87 -15.43
CA ARG A 81 -3.64 -1.24 -15.78
C ARG A 81 -2.69 -0.77 -14.69
N ILE A 82 -1.63 -1.53 -14.44
CA ILE A 82 -0.51 -1.10 -13.60
C ILE A 82 0.51 -0.39 -14.51
N LEU A 83 0.79 0.87 -14.21
CA LEU A 83 1.68 1.72 -15.01
C LEU A 83 3.13 1.66 -14.53
N ALA A 84 3.33 1.51 -13.23
CA ALA A 84 4.65 1.51 -12.60
C ALA A 84 4.61 0.88 -11.21
N GLY A 85 5.78 0.44 -10.71
CA GLY A 85 6.01 0.26 -9.28
C GLY A 85 5.98 1.59 -8.54
N ALA A 86 6.00 1.56 -7.21
CA ALA A 86 6.18 2.75 -6.39
C ALA A 86 7.04 2.46 -5.15
N ALA A 87 6.77 1.36 -4.43
CA ALA A 87 7.53 0.96 -3.27
C ALA A 87 7.57 -0.56 -3.08
N GLU A 88 8.70 -1.03 -2.58
CA GLU A 88 8.91 -2.38 -2.06
C GLU A 88 9.37 -2.31 -0.61
N GLY A 89 9.10 -3.36 0.16
CA GLY A 89 9.38 -3.38 1.60
C GLY A 89 8.40 -2.54 2.42
N GLY A 90 8.78 -2.23 3.64
CA GLY A 90 7.99 -1.42 4.56
C GLY A 90 6.73 -2.11 5.10
N ALA A 91 6.55 -3.41 4.86
CA ALA A 91 5.51 -4.23 5.47
C ALA A 91 6.12 -5.15 6.51
N ALA A 92 5.48 -5.27 7.67
CA ALA A 92 5.94 -6.14 8.75
C ALA A 92 4.81 -6.65 9.63
N LEU A 93 5.06 -7.79 10.26
CA LEU A 93 4.31 -8.33 11.38
C LEU A 93 4.97 -7.82 12.67
N VAL A 94 4.20 -7.09 13.46
CA VAL A 94 4.62 -6.51 14.74
C VAL A 94 3.89 -7.22 15.89
N VAL A 95 4.61 -7.55 16.94
CA VAL A 95 4.08 -8.13 18.17
C VAL A 95 4.52 -7.29 19.39
N PRO A 96 3.85 -7.36 20.54
CA PRO A 96 4.32 -6.68 21.77
C PRO A 96 5.72 -7.14 22.16
N ALA A 97 6.63 -6.21 22.45
CA ALA A 97 8.02 -6.51 22.82
C ALA A 97 8.09 -7.40 24.09
N ASN A 98 7.20 -7.13 25.06
CA ASN A 98 7.06 -7.88 26.32
C ASN A 98 6.00 -8.99 26.21
N GLY A 99 5.53 -9.31 24.98
CA GLY A 99 4.49 -10.29 24.75
C GLY A 99 4.99 -11.73 24.77
N ARG A 100 4.01 -12.65 24.76
CA ARG A 100 4.25 -14.11 24.80
C ARG A 100 4.52 -14.72 23.42
N ILE A 101 4.50 -13.92 22.34
CA ILE A 101 4.73 -14.40 20.97
C ILE A 101 6.23 -14.34 20.67
N ALA A 102 6.87 -15.51 20.68
CA ALA A 102 8.29 -15.68 20.36
C ALA A 102 8.52 -16.59 19.15
N LYS A 103 7.61 -17.53 18.89
CA LYS A 103 7.68 -18.50 17.78
C LYS A 103 6.31 -18.64 17.11
N PRO A 104 6.24 -19.18 15.88
CA PRO A 104 4.97 -19.32 15.16
C PRO A 104 3.88 -20.04 15.94
N ALA A 105 4.20 -21.06 16.72
CA ALA A 105 3.22 -21.82 17.52
C ALA A 105 2.46 -20.95 18.56
N ASP A 106 3.01 -19.82 18.94
CA ASP A 106 2.41 -18.93 19.94
C ASP A 106 1.24 -18.09 19.40
N PHE A 107 1.02 -18.12 18.08
CA PHE A 107 -0.11 -17.41 17.44
C PHE A 107 -1.46 -18.13 17.63
N LYS A 108 -1.50 -19.39 18.05
CA LYS A 108 -2.75 -20.12 18.25
C LYS A 108 -3.68 -19.37 19.20
N GLY A 109 -4.92 -19.13 18.78
CA GLY A 109 -5.93 -18.39 19.53
C GLY A 109 -5.70 -16.88 19.63
N ARG A 110 -4.72 -16.32 18.90
CA ARG A 110 -4.39 -14.91 18.93
C ARG A 110 -5.22 -14.09 17.92
N ARG A 111 -5.25 -12.78 18.18
CA ARG A 111 -5.92 -11.76 17.35
C ARG A 111 -4.86 -10.99 16.58
N LEU A 112 -4.87 -11.14 15.27
CA LEU A 112 -3.94 -10.47 14.34
C LEU A 112 -4.69 -9.40 13.54
N GLY A 113 -4.33 -8.14 13.72
CA GLY A 113 -4.90 -7.02 12.97
C GLY A 113 -4.30 -6.89 11.57
N THR A 114 -5.13 -6.59 10.56
CA THR A 114 -4.73 -6.24 9.19
C THR A 114 -5.52 -5.02 8.71
N PRO A 115 -5.01 -4.17 7.77
CA PRO A 115 -5.65 -2.88 7.48
C PRO A 115 -7.07 -2.97 6.90
N GLN A 116 -7.34 -3.95 6.05
CA GLN A 116 -8.66 -4.20 5.46
C GLN A 116 -8.71 -5.60 4.86
N LEU A 117 -9.87 -6.23 4.88
CA LEU A 117 -10.09 -7.55 4.27
C LEU A 117 -9.68 -7.53 2.78
N GLY A 118 -8.82 -8.47 2.38
CA GLY A 118 -8.35 -8.61 1.01
C GLY A 118 -7.34 -7.57 0.56
N ASN A 119 -6.84 -6.71 1.46
CA ASN A 119 -5.68 -5.89 1.12
C ASN A 119 -4.38 -6.72 1.14
N THR A 120 -3.28 -6.13 0.69
CA THR A 120 -2.00 -6.85 0.56
C THR A 120 -1.54 -7.47 1.87
N GLN A 121 -1.64 -6.76 2.99
CA GLN A 121 -1.22 -7.25 4.30
C GLN A 121 -2.16 -8.32 4.87
N ASP A 122 -3.45 -8.26 4.56
CA ASP A 122 -4.41 -9.28 4.98
C ASP A 122 -4.16 -10.61 4.25
N VAL A 123 -3.90 -10.55 2.94
CA VAL A 123 -3.51 -11.73 2.15
C VAL A 123 -2.20 -12.31 2.67
N ALA A 124 -1.15 -11.48 2.83
CA ALA A 124 0.16 -11.90 3.31
C ALA A 124 0.08 -12.55 4.71
N ALA A 125 -0.69 -11.97 5.64
CA ALA A 125 -0.89 -12.51 6.98
C ALA A 125 -1.53 -13.90 6.94
N ARG A 126 -2.59 -14.07 6.14
CA ARG A 126 -3.30 -15.36 6.00
C ARG A 126 -2.43 -16.41 5.34
N VAL A 127 -1.69 -16.07 4.30
CA VAL A 127 -0.72 -16.96 3.62
C VAL A 127 0.34 -17.43 4.60
N TRP A 128 0.96 -16.49 5.33
CA TRP A 128 1.98 -16.84 6.31
C TRP A 128 1.42 -17.77 7.40
N LEU A 129 0.24 -17.48 7.94
CA LEU A 129 -0.39 -18.33 8.96
C LEU A 129 -0.69 -19.74 8.41
N GLN A 130 -1.16 -19.87 7.18
CA GLN A 130 -1.36 -21.19 6.55
C GLN A 130 -0.03 -21.95 6.38
N GLN A 131 1.05 -21.26 6.00
CA GLN A 131 2.40 -21.84 5.92
C GLN A 131 2.91 -22.33 7.29
N GLN A 132 2.45 -21.72 8.39
CA GLN A 132 2.73 -22.19 9.76
C GLN A 132 1.80 -23.33 10.20
N GLY A 133 0.95 -23.84 9.33
CA GLY A 133 0.04 -24.97 9.60
C GLY A 133 -1.28 -24.58 10.26
N TYR A 134 -1.62 -23.30 10.33
CA TYR A 134 -2.89 -22.84 10.87
C TYR A 134 -4.02 -22.92 9.87
N ARG A 135 -5.19 -23.38 10.32
CA ARG A 135 -6.43 -23.26 9.58
C ARG A 135 -6.97 -21.83 9.71
N ILE A 136 -7.04 -21.10 8.61
CA ILE A 136 -7.52 -19.71 8.55
C ILE A 136 -8.76 -19.65 7.66
N THR A 137 -9.79 -18.96 8.15
CA THR A 137 -11.02 -18.66 7.38
C THR A 137 -11.25 -17.15 7.37
N LEU A 138 -12.19 -16.67 6.57
CA LEU A 138 -12.50 -15.24 6.51
C LEU A 138 -13.02 -14.70 7.85
N THR A 139 -13.69 -15.52 8.64
CA THR A 139 -14.37 -15.11 9.88
C THR A 139 -13.80 -15.77 11.15
N GLY A 140 -12.69 -16.52 11.05
CA GLY A 140 -12.12 -17.21 12.20
C GLY A 140 -11.04 -18.23 11.81
N GLY A 141 -10.91 -19.29 12.62
CA GLY A 141 -9.89 -20.33 12.48
C GLY A 141 -9.04 -20.45 13.74
N ASP A 142 -7.82 -20.99 13.59
CA ASP A 142 -6.89 -21.16 14.72
C ASP A 142 -6.28 -19.83 15.18
N VAL A 143 -6.27 -18.81 14.30
CA VAL A 143 -5.88 -17.42 14.57
C VAL A 143 -6.97 -16.52 14.02
N GLN A 144 -7.38 -15.52 14.77
CA GLN A 144 -8.37 -14.54 14.33
C GLN A 144 -7.67 -13.41 13.57
N VAL A 145 -7.83 -13.35 12.23
CA VAL A 145 -7.37 -12.22 11.44
C VAL A 145 -8.50 -11.18 11.40
N ILE A 146 -8.22 -9.99 11.94
CA ILE A 146 -9.21 -8.93 12.19
C ILE A 146 -8.88 -7.72 11.32
N PRO A 147 -9.60 -7.53 10.18
CA PRO A 147 -9.44 -6.33 9.36
C PRO A 147 -9.89 -5.08 10.13
N THR A 148 -8.97 -4.14 10.30
CA THR A 148 -9.14 -2.94 11.12
C THR A 148 -8.30 -1.81 10.54
N ALA A 149 -8.83 -0.59 10.41
CA ALA A 149 -8.08 0.55 9.89
C ALA A 149 -6.81 0.82 10.72
N ASN A 150 -5.74 1.27 10.06
CA ASN A 150 -4.44 1.43 10.71
C ASN A 150 -4.45 2.28 12.01
N PRO A 151 -5.17 3.42 12.09
CA PRO A 151 -5.27 4.17 13.34
C PRO A 151 -5.89 3.36 14.48
N ASP A 152 -6.92 2.55 14.17
CA ASP A 152 -7.60 1.70 15.15
C ASP A 152 -6.73 0.51 15.55
N GLN A 153 -5.98 -0.08 14.59
CA GLN A 153 -4.97 -1.12 14.91
C GLN A 153 -3.97 -0.63 15.95
N PHE A 154 -3.47 0.61 15.79
CA PHE A 154 -2.53 1.20 16.73
C PHE A 154 -3.13 1.31 18.13
N ALA A 155 -4.35 1.83 18.25
CA ALA A 155 -5.04 1.97 19.52
C ALA A 155 -5.34 0.61 20.18
N LEU A 156 -5.86 -0.35 19.40
CA LEU A 156 -6.20 -1.70 19.89
C LEU A 156 -4.94 -2.48 20.30
N PHE A 157 -3.82 -2.30 19.59
CA PHE A 157 -2.54 -2.91 19.96
C PHE A 157 -2.02 -2.34 21.29
N GLN A 158 -2.04 -1.03 21.47
CA GLN A 158 -1.67 -0.36 22.72
C GLN A 158 -2.50 -0.83 23.92
N GLN A 159 -3.79 -1.11 23.68
CA GLN A 159 -4.73 -1.59 24.71
C GLN A 159 -4.65 -3.13 24.94
N GLY A 160 -3.76 -3.84 24.22
CA GLY A 160 -3.67 -5.30 24.30
C GLY A 160 -4.88 -6.03 23.73
N GLN A 161 -5.69 -5.36 22.92
CA GLN A 161 -6.85 -5.95 22.24
C GLN A 161 -6.48 -6.65 20.92
N LEU A 162 -5.31 -6.32 20.35
CA LEU A 162 -4.65 -7.09 19.30
C LEU A 162 -3.35 -7.67 19.85
N ASP A 163 -3.12 -8.95 19.58
CA ASP A 163 -1.92 -9.67 20.00
C ASP A 163 -0.78 -9.51 18.99
N ALA A 164 -1.11 -9.16 17.73
CA ALA A 164 -0.17 -8.89 16.65
C ALA A 164 -0.82 -7.98 15.61
N VAL A 165 -0.01 -7.29 14.80
CA VAL A 165 -0.47 -6.44 13.71
C VAL A 165 0.40 -6.65 12.48
N TRP A 166 -0.20 -6.96 11.34
CA TRP A 166 0.49 -6.94 10.05
C TRP A 166 0.12 -5.66 9.30
N THR A 167 1.06 -4.76 9.15
CA THR A 167 0.80 -3.43 8.59
C THR A 167 1.98 -2.93 7.74
N VAL A 168 1.93 -1.67 7.34
CA VAL A 168 2.94 -0.97 6.53
C VAL A 168 3.43 0.30 7.21
N GLU A 169 4.55 0.84 6.71
CA GLU A 169 5.08 2.12 7.19
C GLU A 169 4.16 3.33 6.84
N PRO A 170 3.95 4.27 7.78
CA PRO A 170 4.70 4.49 9.02
C PRO A 170 4.17 3.72 10.24
N TRP A 171 3.15 2.89 10.09
CA TRP A 171 2.46 2.22 11.21
C TRP A 171 3.35 1.18 11.89
N VAL A 172 4.24 0.49 11.15
CA VAL A 172 5.25 -0.41 11.73
C VAL A 172 6.14 0.38 12.70
N SER A 173 6.75 1.48 12.24
CA SER A 173 7.60 2.34 13.08
C SER A 173 6.84 2.94 14.26
N ARG A 174 5.58 3.34 14.09
CA ARG A 174 4.74 3.83 15.18
C ARG A 174 4.48 2.77 16.23
N LEU A 175 4.11 1.56 15.82
CA LEU A 175 3.90 0.44 16.75
C LEU A 175 5.16 0.13 17.56
N VAL A 176 6.34 0.19 16.92
CA VAL A 176 7.61 -0.07 17.59
C VAL A 176 8.01 1.09 18.52
N LEU A 177 7.96 2.32 18.05
CA LEU A 177 8.49 3.47 18.79
C LEU A 177 7.50 4.06 19.82
N GLU A 178 6.18 3.93 19.56
CA GLU A 178 5.15 4.59 20.38
C GLU A 178 4.26 3.60 21.15
N ALA A 179 4.18 2.31 20.75
CA ALA A 179 3.25 1.35 21.33
C ALA A 179 3.93 0.12 21.96
N GLY A 180 5.25 0.13 22.13
CA GLY A 180 5.99 -0.97 22.75
C GLY A 180 6.01 -2.25 21.92
N GLY A 181 5.88 -2.15 20.62
CA GLY A 181 5.98 -3.27 19.67
C GLY A 181 7.42 -3.63 19.34
N LYS A 182 7.61 -4.83 18.81
CA LYS A 182 8.82 -5.26 18.10
C LYS A 182 8.45 -5.90 16.78
N VAL A 183 9.28 -5.74 15.77
CA VAL A 183 9.12 -6.45 14.50
C VAL A 183 9.39 -7.93 14.73
N TYR A 184 8.43 -8.75 14.33
CA TYR A 184 8.53 -10.21 14.38
C TYR A 184 8.98 -10.77 13.03
N LEU A 185 8.45 -10.22 11.92
CA LEU A 185 8.77 -10.61 10.55
C LEU A 185 8.72 -9.37 9.65
N GLU A 186 9.72 -9.21 8.79
CA GLU A 186 9.75 -8.20 7.73
C GLU A 186 9.64 -8.84 6.34
N GLN A 187 9.13 -8.06 5.39
CA GLN A 187 9.05 -8.43 3.97
C GLN A 187 9.81 -7.39 3.12
N PRO A 188 11.16 -7.41 3.10
CA PRO A 188 11.97 -6.34 2.50
C PRO A 188 11.81 -6.23 0.98
N ASP A 189 11.53 -7.34 0.29
CA ASP A 189 11.41 -7.38 -1.17
C ASP A 189 9.96 -7.49 -1.68
N ALA A 190 8.97 -7.43 -0.75
CA ALA A 190 7.58 -7.49 -1.15
C ALA A 190 7.16 -6.18 -1.83
N VAL A 191 6.48 -6.28 -2.97
CA VAL A 191 5.80 -5.13 -3.57
C VAL A 191 4.72 -4.64 -2.62
N THR A 192 4.80 -3.41 -2.18
CA THR A 192 3.83 -2.81 -1.25
C THR A 192 2.97 -1.75 -1.90
N THR A 193 3.48 -1.07 -2.93
CA THR A 193 2.71 -0.05 -3.64
C THR A 193 3.05 -0.04 -5.13
N VAL A 194 2.00 0.08 -5.95
CA VAL A 194 2.05 0.27 -7.39
C VAL A 194 1.21 1.47 -7.82
N LEU A 195 1.51 2.03 -8.99
CA LEU A 195 0.69 3.06 -9.65
C LEU A 195 -0.27 2.38 -10.62
N VAL A 196 -1.56 2.57 -10.42
CA VAL A 196 -2.64 2.01 -11.23
C VAL A 196 -3.40 3.11 -11.95
N ALA A 197 -3.74 2.88 -13.21
CA ALA A 197 -4.63 3.74 -14.00
C ALA A 197 -5.92 3.01 -14.38
N SER A 198 -7.02 3.76 -14.47
CA SER A 198 -8.24 3.25 -15.11
C SER A 198 -8.02 3.10 -16.63
N VAL A 199 -8.57 2.05 -17.22
CA VAL A 199 -8.59 1.85 -18.67
C VAL A 199 -9.30 3.02 -19.37
N LYS A 200 -10.30 3.60 -18.71
CA LYS A 200 -10.98 4.82 -19.20
C LYS A 200 -10.00 5.98 -19.42
N LEU A 201 -9.10 6.26 -18.46
CA LEU A 201 -8.07 7.30 -18.62
C LEU A 201 -7.16 6.98 -19.80
N LEU A 202 -6.69 5.73 -19.92
CA LEU A 202 -5.79 5.31 -21.00
C LEU A 202 -6.43 5.43 -22.38
N LYS A 203 -7.75 5.19 -22.50
CA LYS A 203 -8.51 5.36 -23.75
C LYS A 203 -8.77 6.80 -24.10
N THR A 204 -9.12 7.63 -23.11
CA THR A 204 -9.59 9.00 -23.36
C THR A 204 -8.48 10.06 -23.33
N ARG A 205 -7.43 9.83 -22.54
CA ARG A 205 -6.32 10.77 -22.34
C ARG A 205 -4.97 10.04 -22.18
N PRO A 206 -4.54 9.24 -23.20
CA PRO A 206 -3.34 8.42 -23.11
C PRO A 206 -2.06 9.24 -22.89
N GLU A 207 -1.93 10.40 -23.52
CA GLU A 207 -0.76 11.28 -23.37
C GLU A 207 -0.65 11.80 -21.91
N LEU A 208 -1.78 12.13 -21.28
CA LEU A 208 -1.79 12.59 -19.90
C LEU A 208 -1.37 11.47 -18.94
N ALA A 209 -1.80 10.23 -19.18
CA ALA A 209 -1.38 9.08 -18.41
C ALA A 209 0.13 8.82 -18.56
N GLN A 210 0.67 8.94 -19.76
CA GLN A 210 2.11 8.81 -20.03
C GLN A 210 2.93 9.91 -19.33
N LYS A 211 2.49 11.17 -19.40
CA LYS A 211 3.14 12.28 -18.69
C LYS A 211 3.14 12.06 -17.17
N PHE A 212 2.01 11.60 -16.61
CA PHE A 212 1.93 11.30 -15.20
C PHE A 212 2.90 10.17 -14.80
N ARG A 213 2.96 9.10 -15.60
CA ARG A 213 3.92 8.00 -15.40
C ARG A 213 5.36 8.50 -15.46
N ALA A 214 5.70 9.36 -16.42
CA ALA A 214 7.05 9.95 -16.52
C ALA A 214 7.38 10.83 -15.31
N ALA A 215 6.46 11.68 -14.86
CA ALA A 215 6.62 12.50 -13.67
C ALA A 215 6.75 11.66 -12.38
N HIS A 216 6.05 10.52 -12.31
CA HIS A 216 6.18 9.55 -11.24
C HIS A 216 7.58 8.90 -11.23
N ALA A 217 8.07 8.45 -12.38
CA ALA A 217 9.40 7.85 -12.51
C ALA A 217 10.49 8.86 -12.10
N GLU A 218 10.40 10.10 -12.54
CA GLU A 218 11.32 11.18 -12.14
C GLU A 218 11.27 11.43 -10.63
N LEU A 219 10.07 11.48 -10.01
CA LEU A 219 9.93 11.63 -8.58
C LEU A 219 10.54 10.43 -7.84
N THR A 220 10.36 9.22 -8.36
CA THR A 220 10.90 8.00 -7.74
C THR A 220 12.44 8.01 -7.73
N VAL A 221 13.08 8.46 -8.81
CA VAL A 221 14.53 8.68 -8.85
C VAL A 221 14.94 9.76 -7.86
N TRP A 222 14.23 10.89 -7.85
CA TRP A 222 14.49 12.01 -6.95
C TRP A 222 14.42 11.62 -5.46
N LEU A 223 13.50 10.73 -5.06
CA LEU A 223 13.42 10.19 -3.70
C LEU A 223 14.72 9.49 -3.26
N GLY A 224 15.39 8.80 -4.19
CA GLY A 224 16.66 8.13 -3.96
C GLY A 224 17.84 9.10 -3.89
N ASP A 225 17.83 10.12 -4.74
CA ASP A 225 18.94 11.07 -4.86
C ASP A 225 18.89 12.16 -3.75
N HIS A 226 17.68 12.44 -3.22
CA HIS A 226 17.44 13.49 -2.23
C HIS A 226 16.73 12.97 -0.96
N PRO A 227 17.27 11.94 -0.28
CA PRO A 227 16.53 11.23 0.77
C PRO A 227 16.20 12.11 1.99
N ALA A 228 17.00 13.13 2.27
CA ALA A 228 16.74 14.05 3.38
C ALA A 228 15.55 14.97 3.10
N GLU A 229 15.52 15.59 1.91
CA GLU A 229 14.42 16.46 1.49
C GLU A 229 13.13 15.66 1.28
N ALA A 230 13.26 14.46 0.69
CA ALA A 230 12.13 13.55 0.46
C ALA A 230 11.44 13.16 1.77
N ARG A 231 12.22 12.79 2.80
CA ARG A 231 11.68 12.50 4.14
C ARG A 231 10.94 13.67 4.75
N GLU A 232 11.48 14.90 4.57
CA GLU A 232 10.83 16.09 5.11
C GLU A 232 9.51 16.40 4.39
N LEU A 233 9.47 16.31 3.05
CA LEU A 233 8.23 16.49 2.28
C LEU A 233 7.17 15.42 2.65
N VAL A 234 7.59 14.16 2.80
CA VAL A 234 6.68 13.09 3.24
C VAL A 234 6.19 13.36 4.67
N ARG A 235 7.08 13.76 5.59
CA ARG A 235 6.71 14.12 6.96
C ARG A 235 5.69 15.25 7.00
N ALA A 236 5.95 16.32 6.25
CA ALA A 236 5.05 17.46 6.15
C ALA A 236 3.68 17.07 5.55
N GLY A 237 3.69 16.27 4.45
CA GLY A 237 2.48 15.78 3.82
C GLY A 237 1.64 14.90 4.75
N LEU A 238 2.26 13.95 5.46
CA LEU A 238 1.58 13.11 6.44
C LEU A 238 1.03 13.92 7.62
N SER A 239 1.81 14.88 8.12
CA SER A 239 1.36 15.77 9.20
C SER A 239 0.12 16.57 8.83
N ALA A 240 0.08 17.09 7.59
CA ALA A 240 -1.07 17.82 7.07
C ALA A 240 -2.32 16.94 6.94
N GLU A 241 -2.17 15.66 6.51
CA GLU A 241 -3.27 14.71 6.39
C GLU A 241 -3.91 14.38 7.75
N VAL A 242 -3.07 14.05 8.73
CA VAL A 242 -3.57 13.66 10.07
C VAL A 242 -3.83 14.85 10.99
N ARG A 243 -3.56 16.08 10.54
CA ARG A 243 -3.67 17.34 11.32
C ARG A 243 -2.92 17.27 12.64
N ARG A 244 -1.82 16.57 12.65
CA ARG A 244 -0.92 16.39 13.80
C ARG A 244 0.51 16.21 13.29
N GLU A 245 1.47 16.77 13.99
CA GLU A 245 2.88 16.62 13.62
C GLU A 245 3.32 15.14 13.64
N MET A 246 3.88 14.69 12.53
CA MET A 246 4.50 13.38 12.39
C MET A 246 5.97 13.50 12.84
N SER A 247 6.39 12.64 13.76
CA SER A 247 7.76 12.61 14.26
C SER A 247 8.76 12.30 13.12
N ALA A 248 9.85 13.08 13.06
CA ALA A 248 10.96 12.83 12.14
C ALA A 248 11.60 11.45 12.38
N ALA A 249 11.64 10.98 13.63
CA ALA A 249 12.16 9.65 13.97
C ALA A 249 11.32 8.53 13.37
N ILE A 250 9.99 8.68 13.33
CA ILE A 250 9.10 7.70 12.69
C ILE A 250 9.37 7.62 11.19
N VAL A 251 9.46 8.77 10.51
CA VAL A 251 9.71 8.78 9.05
C VAL A 251 11.10 8.24 8.74
N ALA A 252 12.12 8.59 9.53
CA ALA A 252 13.47 8.06 9.38
C ALA A 252 13.52 6.54 9.56
N SER A 253 12.88 6.01 10.61
CA SER A 253 12.75 4.57 10.84
C SER A 253 12.03 3.86 9.69
N ALA A 254 10.92 4.44 9.23
CA ALA A 254 10.15 3.90 8.10
C ALA A 254 10.97 3.85 6.80
N TRP A 255 11.76 4.90 6.53
CA TRP A 255 12.54 5.02 5.30
C TRP A 255 13.56 3.89 5.12
N HIS A 256 14.16 3.43 6.20
CA HIS A 256 15.16 2.35 6.17
C HIS A 256 14.59 0.98 5.75
N ARG A 257 13.27 0.79 5.85
CA ARG A 257 12.59 -0.44 5.46
C ARG A 257 12.04 -0.41 4.03
N LEU A 258 12.22 0.71 3.31
CA LEU A 258 11.61 0.94 2.01
C LEU A 258 12.64 1.05 0.91
N ARG A 259 12.27 0.53 -0.25
CA ARG A 259 12.92 0.78 -1.52
C ARG A 259 11.89 1.38 -2.48
N PHE A 260 12.10 2.61 -2.91
CA PHE A 260 11.27 3.23 -3.94
C PHE A 260 11.75 2.82 -5.32
N THR A 261 10.85 2.37 -6.17
CA THR A 261 11.16 1.87 -7.51
C THR A 261 9.94 2.01 -8.42
N ASP A 262 10.16 2.45 -9.66
CA ASP A 262 9.15 2.48 -10.71
C ASP A 262 9.06 1.16 -11.49
N ARG A 263 9.98 0.22 -11.20
CA ARG A 263 10.03 -1.09 -11.86
C ARG A 263 8.98 -2.02 -11.31
N ILE A 264 8.52 -2.94 -12.17
CA ILE A 264 7.57 -4.00 -11.82
C ILE A 264 8.10 -5.31 -12.40
N SER A 265 7.99 -6.38 -11.62
CA SER A 265 8.27 -7.73 -12.08
C SER A 265 6.96 -8.52 -12.23
N GLN A 266 6.66 -9.01 -13.43
CA GLN A 266 5.51 -9.89 -13.67
C GLN A 266 5.59 -11.15 -12.80
N ALA A 267 6.78 -11.72 -12.59
CA ALA A 267 6.97 -12.89 -11.75
C ALA A 267 6.55 -12.65 -10.28
N GLN A 268 6.77 -11.43 -9.74
CA GLN A 268 6.27 -11.08 -8.41
C GLN A 268 4.74 -11.12 -8.36
N PHE A 269 4.06 -10.66 -9.42
CA PHE A 269 2.59 -10.69 -9.48
C PHE A 269 2.03 -12.09 -9.69
N GLU A 270 2.71 -12.97 -10.43
CA GLU A 270 2.35 -14.38 -10.54
C GLU A 270 2.40 -15.08 -9.18
N THR A 271 3.42 -14.78 -8.37
CA THR A 271 3.50 -15.25 -6.97
C THR A 271 2.31 -14.75 -6.14
N LEU A 272 2.00 -13.45 -6.20
CA LEU A 272 0.87 -12.85 -5.47
C LEU A 272 -0.49 -13.45 -5.90
N VAL A 273 -0.66 -13.82 -7.18
CA VAL A 273 -1.85 -14.54 -7.65
C VAL A 273 -1.96 -15.91 -6.98
N GLY A 274 -0.86 -16.67 -6.92
CA GLY A 274 -0.81 -17.97 -6.24
C GLY A 274 -1.18 -17.85 -4.75
N GLU A 275 -0.59 -16.88 -4.08
CA GLU A 275 -0.83 -16.57 -2.66
C GLU A 275 -2.30 -16.19 -2.41
N ALA A 276 -2.84 -15.24 -3.14
CA ALA A 276 -4.22 -14.78 -2.96
C ALA A 276 -5.26 -15.89 -3.25
N ARG A 277 -4.93 -16.82 -4.18
CA ARG A 277 -5.75 -18.01 -4.43
C ARG A 277 -5.71 -18.98 -3.25
N SER A 278 -4.53 -19.24 -2.71
CA SER A 278 -4.37 -20.20 -1.59
C SER A 278 -5.22 -19.85 -0.38
N VAL A 279 -5.48 -18.56 -0.16
CA VAL A 279 -6.30 -18.04 0.94
C VAL A 279 -7.72 -17.64 0.52
N GLY A 280 -8.14 -17.97 -0.71
CA GLY A 280 -9.53 -17.84 -1.16
C GLY A 280 -9.96 -16.44 -1.63
N PHE A 281 -9.03 -15.49 -1.82
CA PHE A 281 -9.36 -14.15 -2.32
C PHE A 281 -9.49 -14.06 -3.83
N LEU A 282 -8.90 -15.00 -4.58
CA LEU A 282 -9.02 -15.08 -6.03
C LEU A 282 -9.64 -16.41 -6.43
N PRO A 283 -10.94 -16.45 -6.81
CA PRO A 283 -11.62 -17.68 -7.19
C PRO A 283 -11.18 -18.21 -8.57
N ARG A 284 -10.66 -17.35 -9.42
CA ARG A 284 -10.15 -17.65 -10.77
C ARG A 284 -8.88 -16.86 -11.07
N THR A 285 -8.20 -17.21 -12.16
CA THR A 285 -7.09 -16.45 -12.73
C THR A 285 -7.39 -16.12 -14.19
N ILE A 286 -6.82 -15.02 -14.64
CA ILE A 286 -6.76 -14.62 -16.06
C ILE A 286 -5.31 -14.29 -16.40
N PRO A 287 -4.88 -14.35 -17.67
CA PRO A 287 -3.54 -13.93 -18.09
C PRO A 287 -3.23 -12.52 -17.65
N LEU A 288 -1.99 -12.27 -17.19
CA LEU A 288 -1.55 -10.97 -16.68
C LEU A 288 -0.92 -10.06 -17.75
N ASP A 289 -0.81 -10.51 -18.98
CA ASP A 289 -0.18 -9.81 -20.10
C ASP A 289 -0.77 -8.41 -20.33
N ARG A 290 -2.08 -8.25 -20.17
CA ARG A 290 -2.77 -6.96 -20.28
C ARG A 290 -2.59 -6.08 -19.04
N LEU A 291 -2.31 -6.65 -17.87
CA LEU A 291 -2.22 -5.90 -16.60
C LEU A 291 -1.12 -4.83 -16.65
N PHE A 292 0.00 -5.13 -17.31
CA PHE A 292 1.17 -4.26 -17.41
C PHE A 292 1.25 -3.51 -18.75
N SER A 293 0.24 -3.65 -19.58
CA SER A 293 0.19 -2.95 -20.88
C SER A 293 -0.14 -1.47 -20.67
N ALA A 294 0.69 -0.58 -21.23
CA ALA A 294 0.35 0.85 -21.32
C ALA A 294 -0.79 1.12 -22.33
N LYS A 295 -1.21 0.10 -23.07
CA LYS A 295 -2.34 0.15 -24.00
C LYS A 295 -3.64 -0.20 -23.27
N PRO A 296 -4.76 0.44 -23.65
CA PRO A 296 -6.06 0.18 -23.04
C PRO A 296 -6.56 -1.26 -23.25
#